data_af1d8ab18949c90f02f1cf1a4ea99df4
#
_entry.id   af1d8ab18949c90f02f1cf1a4ea99df4
#
_cell.length_a   1.000
_cell.length_b   1.000
_cell.length_c   1.000
_cell.angle_alpha   90.00
_cell.angle_beta   90.00
_cell.angle_gamma   90.00
#
_symmetry.space_group_name_H-M   'P 1'
#
loop_
_entity.id
_entity.type
_entity.pdbx_description
1 polymer ?
#
loop_
_entity_poly.entity_id
_entity_poly.type
_entity_poly.pdbx_seq_one_letter_code
_entity_poly.pdbx_strand_id
1 'polypeptide(L)'
;MSYRRNLWGHRPLTDFWRVGAGTVRRLDALGMHTMGDIARCSLGKSGNFYNEELLYKTFGVQAELLIDHAWGWEPCTIADIRAYRPDSNSISSGQVLQEPYVFDKARLVLLEMADALALDLVGKGLVTDQLVLSVGYDRESLTRPELRGAYHGPVTTDPYGRPVPKAAHGSLRLGAHTASTRQLLRAAGELFDRIVDRRLLVRRMYLVAEHVLPEQDAQPAEEFCQLSLFSDDPETQPAQPPEEAARERSMQQTLLAIREKYGKDAVLKAMSLQDGATARTRFHQIGGHRA
;
A
#
# COMPACT_ATOMS: atom_id res chain seq x y z
N MET A 1 -34.12 2.51 -18.64
CA MET A 1 -34.32 1.55 -19.76
C MET A 1 -33.11 1.44 -20.70
N SER A 2 -32.24 2.44 -20.83
CA SER A 2 -31.07 2.40 -21.73
C SER A 2 -29.99 1.39 -21.33
N TYR A 3 -29.70 1.24 -20.02
CA TYR A 3 -28.66 0.33 -19.51
C TYR A 3 -28.90 -1.12 -19.96
N ARG A 4 -30.08 -1.67 -19.71
CA ARG A 4 -30.44 -3.04 -20.11
C ARG A 4 -30.31 -3.28 -21.59
N ARG A 5 -30.73 -2.31 -22.41
CA ARG A 5 -30.72 -2.44 -23.88
C ARG A 5 -29.28 -2.41 -24.41
N ASN A 6 -28.40 -1.60 -23.81
CA ASN A 6 -27.08 -1.33 -24.38
C ASN A 6 -25.97 -2.15 -23.72
N LEU A 7 -26.10 -2.49 -22.41
CA LEU A 7 -24.99 -3.03 -21.63
C LEU A 7 -25.23 -4.45 -21.09
N TRP A 8 -26.48 -4.95 -21.04
CA TRP A 8 -26.73 -6.31 -20.57
C TRP A 8 -26.05 -7.39 -21.40
N GLY A 9 -25.85 -7.17 -22.69
CA GLY A 9 -25.17 -8.10 -23.59
C GLY A 9 -23.70 -7.81 -23.81
N HIS A 10 -23.15 -6.74 -23.17
CA HIS A 10 -21.78 -6.32 -23.37
C HIS A 10 -20.77 -7.37 -22.86
N ARG A 11 -19.67 -7.51 -23.59
CA ARG A 11 -18.49 -8.34 -23.27
C ARG A 11 -17.22 -7.59 -23.65
N PRO A 12 -16.13 -7.78 -22.92
CA PRO A 12 -15.95 -8.67 -21.76
C PRO A 12 -16.51 -8.07 -20.47
N LEU A 13 -16.83 -8.91 -19.48
CA LEU A 13 -17.29 -8.47 -18.16
C LEU A 13 -16.26 -7.62 -17.40
N THR A 14 -14.98 -7.73 -17.75
CA THR A 14 -13.89 -6.93 -17.14
C THR A 14 -13.97 -5.43 -17.45
N ASP A 15 -14.80 -5.02 -18.41
CA ASP A 15 -15.03 -3.60 -18.72
C ASP A 15 -15.94 -2.92 -17.68
N PHE A 16 -16.60 -3.72 -16.84
CA PHE A 16 -17.44 -3.18 -15.78
C PHE A 16 -16.65 -2.93 -14.49
N TRP A 17 -17.01 -1.86 -13.82
CA TRP A 17 -16.41 -1.47 -12.55
C TRP A 17 -16.46 -2.62 -11.53
N ARG A 18 -15.35 -2.87 -10.84
CA ARG A 18 -15.15 -3.93 -9.82
C ARG A 18 -15.28 -5.36 -10.33
N VAL A 19 -15.38 -5.59 -11.63
CA VAL A 19 -15.38 -6.94 -12.21
C VAL A 19 -13.98 -7.25 -12.76
N GLY A 20 -13.14 -7.83 -11.93
CA GLY A 20 -11.79 -8.28 -12.33
C GLY A 20 -11.77 -9.72 -12.87
N ALA A 21 -10.61 -10.14 -13.40
CA ALA A 21 -10.41 -11.49 -13.97
C ALA A 21 -10.75 -12.64 -12.99
N GLY A 22 -10.58 -12.44 -11.68
CA GLY A 22 -10.96 -13.43 -10.67
C GLY A 22 -12.47 -13.60 -10.55
N THR A 23 -13.24 -12.50 -10.65
CA THR A 23 -14.70 -12.50 -10.66
C THR A 23 -15.22 -13.16 -11.93
N VAL A 24 -14.66 -12.79 -13.10
CA VAL A 24 -15.04 -13.37 -14.40
C VAL A 24 -14.86 -14.88 -14.40
N ARG A 25 -13.71 -15.40 -13.95
CA ARG A 25 -13.46 -16.85 -13.88
C ARG A 25 -14.51 -17.60 -13.06
N ARG A 26 -14.98 -17.02 -11.96
CA ARG A 26 -16.04 -17.63 -11.12
C ARG A 26 -17.41 -17.54 -11.78
N LEU A 27 -17.70 -16.45 -12.48
CA LEU A 27 -18.92 -16.29 -13.26
C LEU A 27 -18.96 -17.25 -14.46
N ASP A 28 -17.86 -17.39 -15.19
CA ASP A 28 -17.71 -18.31 -16.31
C ASP A 28 -17.95 -19.76 -15.89
N ALA A 29 -17.42 -20.17 -14.72
CA ALA A 29 -17.66 -21.49 -14.14
C ALA A 29 -19.14 -21.75 -13.83
N LEU A 30 -19.94 -20.69 -13.65
CA LEU A 30 -21.40 -20.75 -13.45
C LEU A 30 -22.19 -20.51 -14.76
N GLY A 31 -21.52 -20.38 -15.90
CA GLY A 31 -22.16 -20.11 -17.18
C GLY A 31 -22.73 -18.70 -17.34
N MET A 32 -22.27 -17.75 -16.53
CA MET A 32 -22.68 -16.34 -16.57
C MET A 32 -21.60 -15.49 -17.26
N HIS A 33 -21.89 -14.96 -18.44
CA HIS A 33 -20.93 -14.27 -19.28
C HIS A 33 -21.24 -12.80 -19.54
N THR A 34 -22.40 -12.32 -19.03
CA THR A 34 -22.91 -10.96 -19.25
C THR A 34 -23.55 -10.41 -17.98
N MET A 35 -23.67 -9.08 -17.85
CA MET A 35 -24.43 -8.46 -16.78
C MET A 35 -25.90 -8.89 -16.80
N GLY A 36 -26.47 -9.13 -17.99
CA GLY A 36 -27.81 -9.65 -18.14
C GLY A 36 -27.98 -11.06 -17.55
N ASP A 37 -26.97 -11.92 -17.59
CA ASP A 37 -27.02 -13.25 -16.99
C ASP A 37 -27.04 -13.15 -15.47
N ILE A 38 -26.22 -12.27 -14.89
CA ILE A 38 -26.18 -12.01 -13.45
C ILE A 38 -27.51 -11.45 -12.96
N ALA A 39 -28.03 -10.44 -13.66
CA ALA A 39 -29.33 -9.84 -13.32
C ALA A 39 -30.50 -10.86 -13.40
N ARG A 40 -30.49 -11.75 -14.38
CA ARG A 40 -31.49 -12.83 -14.48
C ARG A 40 -31.32 -13.87 -13.38
N CYS A 41 -30.09 -14.21 -13.02
CA CYS A 41 -29.80 -15.10 -11.91
C CYS A 41 -30.41 -14.57 -10.61
N SER A 42 -30.28 -13.28 -10.32
CA SER A 42 -30.80 -12.68 -9.08
C SER A 42 -32.31 -12.71 -8.95
N LEU A 43 -33.06 -12.96 -10.04
CA LEU A 43 -34.53 -13.12 -10.03
C LEU A 43 -35.00 -14.58 -9.81
N GLY A 44 -34.08 -15.52 -9.75
CA GLY A 44 -34.42 -16.93 -9.54
C GLY A 44 -35.12 -17.16 -8.21
N LYS A 45 -36.14 -18.01 -8.22
CA LYS A 45 -36.87 -18.38 -7.00
C LYS A 45 -35.96 -19.23 -6.09
N SER A 46 -36.24 -19.17 -4.78
CA SER A 46 -35.66 -20.10 -3.80
C SER A 46 -35.87 -21.54 -4.27
N GLY A 47 -34.80 -22.34 -4.30
CA GLY A 47 -34.81 -23.72 -4.82
C GLY A 47 -34.41 -23.88 -6.29
N ASN A 48 -34.36 -22.83 -7.09
CA ASN A 48 -33.75 -22.88 -8.41
C ASN A 48 -32.21 -22.90 -8.28
N PHE A 49 -31.51 -23.55 -9.23
CA PHE A 49 -30.04 -23.52 -9.23
C PHE A 49 -29.50 -22.10 -9.42
N TYR A 50 -30.07 -21.35 -10.36
CA TYR A 50 -29.74 -19.95 -10.59
C TYR A 50 -30.70 -19.08 -9.76
N ASN A 51 -30.16 -18.54 -8.66
CA ASN A 51 -30.87 -17.63 -7.77
C ASN A 51 -29.88 -16.69 -7.09
N GLU A 52 -30.37 -15.77 -6.28
CA GLU A 52 -29.58 -14.82 -5.53
C GLU A 52 -28.64 -15.53 -4.52
N GLU A 53 -29.11 -16.62 -3.88
CA GLU A 53 -28.32 -17.38 -2.91
C GLU A 53 -27.05 -17.97 -3.53
N LEU A 54 -27.10 -18.39 -4.81
CA LEU A 54 -25.91 -18.85 -5.55
C LEU A 54 -24.88 -17.74 -5.68
N LEU A 55 -25.29 -16.51 -5.96
CA LEU A 55 -24.41 -15.36 -6.06
C LEU A 55 -23.77 -15.02 -4.71
N TYR A 56 -24.57 -15.01 -3.63
CA TYR A 56 -24.05 -14.81 -2.27
C TYR A 56 -23.08 -15.91 -1.83
N LYS A 57 -23.40 -17.17 -2.11
CA LYS A 57 -22.48 -18.29 -1.82
C LYS A 57 -21.15 -18.16 -2.56
N THR A 58 -21.18 -17.61 -3.77
CA THR A 58 -19.98 -17.49 -4.62
C THR A 58 -19.15 -16.25 -4.30
N PHE A 59 -19.79 -15.12 -4.01
CA PHE A 59 -19.14 -13.81 -3.90
C PHE A 59 -19.24 -13.17 -2.52
N GLY A 60 -20.00 -13.77 -1.58
CA GLY A 60 -20.25 -13.19 -0.27
C GLY A 60 -20.99 -11.86 -0.39
N VAL A 61 -20.72 -10.92 0.49
CA VAL A 61 -21.32 -9.57 0.50
C VAL A 61 -21.09 -8.79 -0.81
N GLN A 62 -20.06 -9.15 -1.58
CA GLN A 62 -19.81 -8.53 -2.90
C GLN A 62 -20.90 -8.87 -3.93
N ALA A 63 -21.76 -9.87 -3.65
CA ALA A 63 -22.88 -10.21 -4.51
C ALA A 63 -23.90 -9.08 -4.61
N GLU A 64 -24.17 -8.34 -3.54
CA GLU A 64 -25.08 -7.19 -3.54
C GLU A 64 -24.67 -6.17 -4.58
N LEU A 65 -23.42 -5.70 -4.48
CA LEU A 65 -22.91 -4.71 -5.41
C LEU A 65 -22.87 -5.22 -6.85
N LEU A 66 -22.52 -6.50 -7.04
CA LEU A 66 -22.51 -7.12 -8.37
C LEU A 66 -23.92 -7.20 -8.96
N ILE A 67 -24.94 -7.52 -8.17
CA ILE A 67 -26.35 -7.54 -8.56
C ILE A 67 -26.82 -6.12 -8.91
N ASP A 68 -26.56 -5.15 -8.04
CA ASP A 68 -26.93 -3.75 -8.26
C ASP A 68 -26.36 -3.22 -9.57
N HIS A 69 -25.07 -3.43 -9.78
CA HIS A 69 -24.41 -3.04 -11.04
C HIS A 69 -24.99 -3.79 -12.26
N ALA A 70 -25.34 -5.07 -12.10
CA ALA A 70 -25.99 -5.83 -13.18
C ALA A 70 -27.38 -5.28 -13.54
N TRP A 71 -28.07 -4.68 -12.58
CA TRP A 71 -29.32 -3.96 -12.80
C TRP A 71 -29.11 -2.51 -13.28
N GLY A 72 -27.88 -2.01 -13.29
CA GLY A 72 -27.53 -0.64 -13.65
C GLY A 72 -27.78 0.36 -12.53
N TRP A 73 -27.71 -0.11 -11.29
CA TRP A 73 -27.83 0.70 -10.08
C TRP A 73 -26.43 0.87 -9.45
N GLU A 74 -26.08 2.10 -9.06
CA GLU A 74 -24.89 2.43 -8.29
C GLU A 74 -25.34 3.07 -6.97
N PRO A 75 -25.23 2.34 -5.84
CA PRO A 75 -25.69 2.84 -4.55
C PRO A 75 -24.80 3.96 -4.00
N CYS A 76 -23.52 4.00 -4.41
CA CYS A 76 -22.57 4.98 -3.90
C CYS A 76 -22.60 6.27 -4.72
N THR A 77 -22.96 7.38 -4.09
CA THR A 77 -22.96 8.71 -4.72
C THR A 77 -21.63 9.44 -4.51
N ILE A 78 -21.42 10.51 -5.30
CA ILE A 78 -20.26 11.39 -5.09
C ILE A 78 -20.30 12.06 -3.69
N ALA A 79 -21.50 12.29 -3.14
CA ALA A 79 -21.66 12.82 -1.78
C ALA A 79 -21.17 11.78 -0.74
N ASP A 80 -21.52 10.52 -0.92
CA ASP A 80 -21.05 9.42 -0.05
C ASP A 80 -19.54 9.26 -0.10
N ILE A 81 -18.95 9.33 -1.30
CA ILE A 81 -17.49 9.30 -1.47
C ILE A 81 -16.81 10.46 -0.73
N ARG A 82 -17.37 11.67 -0.82
CA ARG A 82 -16.83 12.86 -0.12
C ARG A 82 -17.00 12.77 1.40
N ALA A 83 -18.09 12.18 1.86
CA ALA A 83 -18.39 12.01 3.29
C ALA A 83 -17.66 10.81 3.90
N TYR A 84 -17.17 9.88 3.08
CA TYR A 84 -16.54 8.66 3.57
C TYR A 84 -15.31 8.97 4.43
N ARG A 85 -15.28 8.36 5.59
CA ARG A 85 -14.13 8.33 6.48
C ARG A 85 -13.72 6.87 6.63
N PRO A 86 -12.53 6.48 6.14
CA PRO A 86 -12.08 5.09 6.23
C PRO A 86 -11.87 4.70 7.70
N ASP A 87 -12.38 3.54 8.08
CA ASP A 87 -12.05 2.87 9.35
C ASP A 87 -10.67 2.18 9.28
N SER A 88 -9.91 2.47 8.23
CA SER A 88 -8.58 1.91 8.04
C SER A 88 -7.63 2.45 9.11
N ASN A 89 -7.03 1.55 9.84
CA ASN A 89 -5.96 1.82 10.78
C ASN A 89 -4.57 1.71 10.14
N SER A 90 -4.46 1.91 8.84
CA SER A 90 -3.20 1.86 8.10
C SER A 90 -3.10 2.96 7.03
N ILE A 91 -1.88 3.44 6.81
CA ILE A 91 -1.54 4.35 5.71
C ILE A 91 -0.42 3.73 4.89
N SER A 92 -0.63 3.61 3.59
CA SER A 92 0.34 3.00 2.68
C SER A 92 0.89 3.99 1.66
N SER A 93 2.16 3.81 1.33
CA SER A 93 2.83 4.47 0.22
C SER A 93 3.47 3.42 -0.68
N GLY A 94 3.17 3.47 -1.98
CA GLY A 94 3.72 2.54 -2.97
C GLY A 94 4.46 3.27 -4.08
N GLN A 95 5.52 2.64 -4.58
CA GLN A 95 6.26 3.14 -5.74
C GLN A 95 6.69 2.00 -6.65
N VAL A 96 6.45 2.17 -7.95
CA VAL A 96 7.06 1.37 -9.01
C VAL A 96 8.18 2.22 -9.62
N LEU A 97 9.40 1.67 -9.62
CA LEU A 97 10.57 2.33 -10.17
C LEU A 97 10.52 2.28 -11.71
N GLN A 98 10.98 3.32 -12.37
CA GLN A 98 11.00 3.39 -13.84
C GLN A 98 11.97 2.35 -14.45
N GLU A 99 13.08 2.12 -13.76
CA GLU A 99 14.09 1.11 -14.09
C GLU A 99 14.41 0.26 -12.86
N PRO A 100 15.02 -0.92 -13.02
CA PRO A 100 15.46 -1.74 -11.91
C PRO A 100 16.60 -1.07 -11.13
N TYR A 101 16.45 -0.95 -9.81
CA TYR A 101 17.43 -0.31 -8.95
C TYR A 101 18.26 -1.35 -8.18
N VAL A 102 19.54 -1.08 -8.04
CA VAL A 102 20.44 -1.78 -7.11
C VAL A 102 20.06 -1.41 -5.67
N PHE A 103 20.50 -2.24 -4.72
CA PHE A 103 20.16 -2.17 -3.31
C PHE A 103 20.26 -0.74 -2.73
N ASP A 104 21.39 -0.06 -2.89
CA ASP A 104 21.62 1.25 -2.25
C ASP A 104 20.71 2.34 -2.82
N LYS A 105 20.48 2.35 -4.14
CA LYS A 105 19.52 3.27 -4.76
C LYS A 105 18.09 2.99 -4.32
N ALA A 106 17.69 1.72 -4.23
CA ALA A 106 16.36 1.35 -3.76
C ALA A 106 16.16 1.72 -2.28
N ARG A 107 17.20 1.54 -1.46
CA ARG A 107 17.20 1.96 -0.05
C ARG A 107 17.01 3.47 0.10
N LEU A 108 17.68 4.26 -0.72
CA LEU A 108 17.50 5.72 -0.74
C LEU A 108 16.03 6.10 -1.02
N VAL A 109 15.43 5.49 -2.05
CA VAL A 109 14.02 5.73 -2.39
C VAL A 109 13.09 5.32 -1.25
N LEU A 110 13.36 4.20 -0.56
CA LEU A 110 12.58 3.82 0.62
C LEU A 110 12.66 4.88 1.73
N LEU A 111 13.84 5.42 1.99
CA LEU A 111 13.99 6.49 2.99
C LEU A 111 13.22 7.76 2.60
N GLU A 112 13.19 8.12 1.31
CA GLU A 112 12.32 9.19 0.81
C GLU A 112 10.83 8.88 1.02
N MET A 113 10.41 7.62 0.83
CA MET A 113 9.03 7.19 1.08
C MET A 113 8.68 7.27 2.57
N ALA A 114 9.61 6.86 3.45
CA ALA A 114 9.43 6.94 4.90
C ALA A 114 9.36 8.38 5.41
N ASP A 115 10.16 9.28 4.84
CA ASP A 115 10.09 10.71 5.14
C ASP A 115 8.73 11.32 4.76
N ALA A 116 8.25 11.00 3.57
CA ALA A 116 6.95 11.45 3.10
C ALA A 116 5.80 10.88 3.96
N LEU A 117 5.90 9.62 4.35
CA LEU A 117 4.93 8.95 5.23
C LEU A 117 4.88 9.61 6.61
N ALA A 118 6.06 9.91 7.21
CA ALA A 118 6.14 10.62 8.48
C ALA A 118 5.44 11.98 8.44
N LEU A 119 5.68 12.76 7.38
CA LEU A 119 5.04 14.06 7.21
C LEU A 119 3.53 13.94 6.94
N ASP A 120 3.08 12.89 6.25
CA ASP A 120 1.65 12.63 6.04
C ASP A 120 0.95 12.28 7.36
N LEU A 121 1.57 11.46 8.20
CA LEU A 121 1.08 11.16 9.56
C LEU A 121 0.94 12.45 10.37
N VAL A 122 1.99 13.27 10.42
CA VAL A 122 1.99 14.55 11.15
C VAL A 122 0.91 15.49 10.64
N GLY A 123 0.78 15.63 9.31
CA GLY A 123 -0.24 16.49 8.70
C GLY A 123 -1.68 16.07 8.99
N LYS A 124 -1.88 14.79 9.26
CA LYS A 124 -3.19 14.20 9.63
C LYS A 124 -3.40 14.09 11.14
N GLY A 125 -2.41 14.44 11.97
CA GLY A 125 -2.47 14.25 13.42
C GLY A 125 -2.50 12.79 13.85
N LEU A 126 -1.82 11.92 13.09
CA LEU A 126 -1.81 10.47 13.29
C LEU A 126 -0.44 9.97 13.72
N VAL A 127 -0.42 8.81 14.39
CA VAL A 127 0.77 8.08 14.81
C VAL A 127 0.65 6.60 14.50
N THR A 128 1.77 5.88 14.43
CA THR A 128 1.84 4.44 14.17
C THR A 128 2.84 3.77 15.10
N ASP A 129 2.65 2.50 15.39
CA ASP A 129 3.59 1.68 16.17
C ASP A 129 4.26 0.57 15.33
N GLN A 130 3.89 0.43 14.04
CA GLN A 130 4.40 -0.64 13.20
C GLN A 130 4.60 -0.19 11.75
N LEU A 131 5.72 -0.59 11.16
CA LEU A 131 5.97 -0.50 9.73
C LEU A 131 5.93 -1.89 9.10
N VAL A 132 5.32 -1.97 7.91
CA VAL A 132 5.34 -3.14 7.04
C VAL A 132 5.95 -2.74 5.70
N LEU A 133 6.89 -3.56 5.22
CA LEU A 133 7.59 -3.33 3.96
C LEU A 133 7.44 -4.55 3.05
N SER A 134 7.05 -4.29 1.81
CA SER A 134 7.07 -5.27 0.72
C SER A 134 7.92 -4.75 -0.43
N VAL A 135 8.88 -5.56 -0.89
CA VAL A 135 9.81 -5.20 -1.96
C VAL A 135 9.74 -6.25 -3.06
N GLY A 136 9.29 -5.83 -4.24
CA GLY A 136 9.23 -6.68 -5.43
C GLY A 136 10.48 -6.48 -6.28
N TYR A 137 11.07 -7.60 -6.68
CA TYR A 137 12.27 -7.62 -7.52
C TYR A 137 11.93 -7.57 -9.01
N ASP A 138 12.89 -7.12 -9.81
CA ASP A 138 12.76 -7.15 -11.26
C ASP A 138 13.15 -8.53 -11.82
N ARG A 139 12.53 -8.89 -12.97
CA ARG A 139 12.83 -10.10 -13.74
C ARG A 139 14.29 -10.16 -14.20
N GLU A 140 14.91 -8.99 -14.42
CA GLU A 140 16.31 -8.91 -14.82
C GLU A 140 17.25 -9.56 -13.81
N SER A 141 16.85 -9.65 -12.54
CA SER A 141 17.57 -10.42 -11.52
C SER A 141 17.73 -11.90 -11.86
N LEU A 142 16.86 -12.47 -12.72
CA LEU A 142 16.91 -13.86 -13.17
C LEU A 142 17.53 -14.02 -14.57
N THR A 143 17.66 -12.95 -15.34
CA THR A 143 18.11 -12.99 -16.74
C THR A 143 19.51 -12.47 -16.94
N ARG A 144 19.99 -11.55 -16.09
CA ARG A 144 21.37 -11.06 -16.16
C ARG A 144 22.36 -12.16 -15.79
N PRO A 145 23.37 -12.44 -16.64
CA PRO A 145 24.33 -13.54 -16.39
C PRO A 145 25.02 -13.46 -15.03
N GLU A 146 25.37 -12.23 -14.61
CA GLU A 146 26.07 -11.97 -13.35
C GLU A 146 25.23 -12.27 -12.11
N LEU A 147 23.87 -12.16 -12.23
CA LEU A 147 22.94 -12.32 -11.13
C LEU A 147 22.30 -13.71 -11.09
N ARG A 148 22.11 -14.33 -12.26
CA ARG A 148 21.41 -15.61 -12.41
C ARG A 148 22.08 -16.75 -11.63
N GLY A 149 23.42 -16.77 -11.59
CA GLY A 149 24.18 -17.79 -10.86
C GLY A 149 24.24 -17.59 -9.34
N ALA A 150 23.87 -16.40 -8.86
CA ALA A 150 23.97 -16.03 -7.45
C ALA A 150 22.65 -16.19 -6.67
N TYR A 151 21.51 -16.27 -7.36
CA TYR A 151 20.20 -16.38 -6.71
C TYR A 151 19.69 -17.84 -6.75
N HIS A 152 19.53 -18.42 -5.58
CA HIS A 152 18.97 -19.77 -5.37
C HIS A 152 17.65 -19.76 -4.59
N GLY A 153 17.05 -18.57 -4.44
CA GLY A 153 15.79 -18.39 -3.71
C GLY A 153 14.55 -18.77 -4.55
N PRO A 154 13.38 -18.70 -3.94
CA PRO A 154 12.12 -19.03 -4.61
C PRO A 154 11.76 -18.03 -5.70
N VAL A 155 11.28 -18.56 -6.83
CA VAL A 155 10.78 -17.78 -7.97
C VAL A 155 9.26 -17.85 -7.99
N THR A 156 8.63 -16.72 -8.28
CA THR A 156 7.17 -16.59 -8.43
C THR A 156 6.83 -16.01 -9.80
N THR A 157 5.56 -16.00 -10.14
CA THR A 157 5.08 -15.42 -11.40
C THR A 157 4.41 -14.07 -11.14
N ASP A 158 4.79 -13.05 -11.89
CA ASP A 158 4.16 -11.74 -11.81
C ASP A 158 2.76 -11.75 -12.48
N PRO A 159 1.95 -10.66 -12.35
CA PRO A 159 0.62 -10.57 -12.98
C PRO A 159 0.63 -10.72 -14.51
N TYR A 160 1.77 -10.56 -15.15
CA TYR A 160 1.95 -10.73 -16.60
C TYR A 160 2.46 -12.12 -16.99
N GLY A 161 2.50 -13.08 -16.07
CA GLY A 161 2.96 -14.43 -16.32
C GLY A 161 4.48 -14.60 -16.39
N ARG A 162 5.28 -13.61 -15.97
CA ARG A 162 6.75 -13.64 -16.09
C ARG A 162 7.38 -14.10 -14.78
N PRO A 163 8.43 -14.94 -14.83
CA PRO A 163 9.15 -15.36 -13.63
C PRO A 163 9.90 -14.15 -13.01
N VAL A 164 9.76 -14.01 -11.69
CA VAL A 164 10.45 -13.01 -10.89
C VAL A 164 10.88 -13.62 -9.56
N PRO A 165 11.96 -13.15 -8.91
CA PRO A 165 12.27 -13.56 -7.55
C PRO A 165 11.09 -13.28 -6.63
N LYS A 166 10.85 -14.16 -5.64
CA LYS A 166 9.81 -13.95 -4.64
C LYS A 166 10.06 -12.62 -3.93
N ALA A 167 9.01 -11.79 -3.81
CA ALA A 167 9.08 -10.51 -3.13
C ALA A 167 9.53 -10.67 -1.67
N ALA A 168 10.38 -9.78 -1.20
CA ALA A 168 10.71 -9.65 0.20
C ALA A 168 9.55 -8.99 0.94
N HIS A 169 9.26 -9.48 2.15
CA HIS A 169 8.19 -8.95 3.00
C HIS A 169 8.60 -9.06 4.46
N GLY A 170 8.28 -8.03 5.24
CA GLY A 170 8.54 -8.03 6.65
C GLY A 170 7.86 -6.87 7.36
N SER A 171 7.84 -6.95 8.69
CA SER A 171 7.33 -5.89 9.55
C SER A 171 8.32 -5.60 10.69
N LEU A 172 8.20 -4.39 11.27
CA LEU A 172 8.99 -3.95 12.40
C LEU A 172 8.11 -3.10 13.32
N ARG A 173 8.04 -3.48 14.60
CA ARG A 173 7.37 -2.70 15.64
C ARG A 173 8.31 -1.61 16.15
N LEU A 174 7.72 -0.44 16.45
CA LEU A 174 8.48 0.75 16.88
C LEU A 174 8.56 0.89 18.41
N GLY A 175 7.92 -0.03 19.15
CA GLY A 175 7.85 -0.01 20.61
C GLY A 175 6.82 0.97 21.17
N ALA A 176 6.58 2.09 20.51
CA ALA A 176 5.58 3.08 20.88
C ALA A 176 4.97 3.72 19.62
N HIS A 177 3.76 4.28 19.76
CA HIS A 177 3.15 5.06 18.70
C HIS A 177 3.92 6.35 18.44
N THR A 178 4.28 6.61 17.21
CA THR A 178 5.11 7.75 16.81
C THR A 178 4.80 8.25 15.40
N ALA A 179 5.06 9.52 15.14
CA ALA A 179 5.19 10.12 13.81
C ALA A 179 6.57 10.77 13.62
N SER A 180 7.56 10.41 14.47
CA SER A 180 8.92 10.93 14.36
C SER A 180 9.55 10.47 13.05
N THR A 181 9.96 11.45 12.23
CA THR A 181 10.67 11.19 10.98
C THR A 181 11.94 10.37 11.23
N ARG A 182 12.69 10.68 12.29
CA ARG A 182 13.95 10.00 12.64
C ARG A 182 13.71 8.52 12.94
N GLN A 183 12.70 8.22 13.75
CA GLN A 183 12.37 6.85 14.13
C GLN A 183 11.87 6.05 12.92
N LEU A 184 10.97 6.64 12.10
CA LEU A 184 10.42 5.97 10.92
C LEU A 184 11.49 5.73 9.84
N LEU A 185 12.39 6.69 9.59
CA LEU A 185 13.50 6.49 8.65
C LEU A 185 14.44 5.37 9.11
N ARG A 186 14.80 5.37 10.39
CA ARG A 186 15.65 4.33 10.97
C ARG A 186 15.00 2.97 10.85
N ALA A 187 13.75 2.82 11.31
CA ALA A 187 13.01 1.58 11.27
C ALA A 187 12.83 1.05 9.83
N ALA A 188 12.52 1.94 8.87
CA ALA A 188 12.40 1.57 7.47
C ALA A 188 13.74 1.09 6.90
N GLY A 189 14.85 1.78 7.23
CA GLY A 189 16.20 1.37 6.82
C GLY A 189 16.60 0.01 7.40
N GLU A 190 16.42 -0.19 8.69
CA GLU A 190 16.70 -1.47 9.38
C GLU A 190 15.87 -2.62 8.79
N LEU A 191 14.58 -2.39 8.57
CA LEU A 191 13.69 -3.37 7.98
C LEU A 191 14.14 -3.75 6.56
N PHE A 192 14.51 -2.76 5.74
CA PHE A 192 15.03 -2.98 4.38
C PHE A 192 16.32 -3.80 4.40
N ASP A 193 17.28 -3.38 5.24
CA ASP A 193 18.60 -4.03 5.37
C ASP A 193 18.47 -5.49 5.81
N ARG A 194 17.42 -5.81 6.61
CA ARG A 194 17.14 -7.15 7.12
C ARG A 194 16.49 -8.08 6.09
N ILE A 195 15.55 -7.57 5.26
CA ILE A 195 14.72 -8.44 4.41
C ILE A 195 15.13 -8.46 2.94
N VAL A 196 15.83 -7.44 2.45
CA VAL A 196 16.12 -7.30 1.02
C VAL A 196 17.43 -7.98 0.64
N ASP A 197 17.41 -8.82 -0.37
CA ASP A 197 18.62 -9.43 -0.92
C ASP A 197 19.42 -8.39 -1.73
N ARG A 198 20.64 -8.10 -1.26
CA ARG A 198 21.53 -7.08 -1.85
C ARG A 198 21.96 -7.37 -3.30
N ARG A 199 21.83 -8.64 -3.72
CA ARG A 199 22.22 -9.09 -5.06
C ARG A 199 21.13 -8.85 -6.10
N LEU A 200 19.89 -8.61 -5.69
CA LEU A 200 18.75 -8.53 -6.58
C LEU A 200 18.41 -7.07 -6.93
N LEU A 201 17.83 -6.90 -8.10
CA LEU A 201 17.36 -5.62 -8.60
C LEU A 201 15.92 -5.37 -8.11
N VAL A 202 15.71 -4.25 -7.46
CA VAL A 202 14.39 -3.83 -6.94
C VAL A 202 13.60 -3.14 -8.03
N ARG A 203 12.29 -3.46 -8.14
CA ARG A 203 11.37 -2.87 -9.11
C ARG A 203 10.22 -2.09 -8.47
N ARG A 204 9.76 -2.53 -7.31
CA ARG A 204 8.62 -1.90 -6.63
C ARG A 204 8.76 -2.04 -5.12
N MET A 205 8.23 -1.06 -4.41
CA MET A 205 8.21 -1.05 -2.95
C MET A 205 6.86 -0.55 -2.45
N TYR A 206 6.41 -1.13 -1.33
CA TYR A 206 5.23 -0.70 -0.60
C TYR A 206 5.62 -0.60 0.87
N LEU A 207 5.49 0.60 1.42
CA LEU A 207 5.70 0.89 2.83
C LEU A 207 4.35 1.22 3.45
N VAL A 208 4.01 0.55 4.54
CA VAL A 208 2.74 0.70 5.24
C VAL A 208 3.02 1.04 6.70
N ALA A 209 2.38 2.09 7.19
CA ALA A 209 2.22 2.35 8.61
C ALA A 209 0.95 1.63 9.08
N GLU A 210 1.07 0.70 10.01
CA GLU A 210 -0.07 -0.04 10.59
C GLU A 210 -0.39 0.43 11.99
N HIS A 211 -1.54 0.02 12.51
CA HIS A 211 -2.08 0.43 13.81
C HIS A 211 -2.10 1.96 13.97
N VAL A 212 -2.46 2.63 12.87
CA VAL A 212 -2.55 4.09 12.86
C VAL A 212 -3.73 4.54 13.69
N LEU A 213 -3.49 5.51 14.57
CA LEU A 213 -4.52 6.13 15.40
C LEU A 213 -4.26 7.63 15.57
N PRO A 214 -5.27 8.42 15.97
CA PRO A 214 -5.07 9.82 16.32
C PRO A 214 -4.03 9.99 17.44
N GLU A 215 -3.15 10.97 17.31
CA GLU A 215 -2.07 11.22 18.28
C GLU A 215 -2.58 11.40 19.70
N GLN A 216 -3.75 12.01 19.86
CA GLN A 216 -4.42 12.20 21.15
C GLN A 216 -4.89 10.90 21.81
N ASP A 217 -5.10 9.84 21.02
CA ASP A 217 -5.55 8.53 21.49
C ASP A 217 -4.37 7.58 21.76
N ALA A 218 -3.15 8.01 21.41
CA ALA A 218 -1.94 7.25 21.70
C ALA A 218 -1.67 7.24 23.19
N GLN A 219 -1.63 6.05 23.77
CA GLN A 219 -1.17 5.90 25.16
C GLN A 219 0.31 6.27 25.22
N PRO A 220 0.75 7.03 26.24
CA PRO A 220 2.17 7.19 26.50
C PRO A 220 2.81 5.80 26.57
N ALA A 221 3.98 5.65 25.97
CA ALA A 221 4.74 4.41 26.13
C ALA A 221 4.81 4.12 27.64
N GLU A 222 4.16 3.05 28.08
CA GLU A 222 4.40 2.57 29.42
C GLU A 222 5.88 2.23 29.48
N GLU A 223 6.63 2.99 30.26
CA GLU A 223 8.01 2.67 30.62
C GLU A 223 8.01 1.40 31.49
N PHE A 224 7.62 0.27 30.94
CA PHE A 224 8.04 -1.01 31.48
C PHE A 224 9.53 -1.17 31.13
N CYS A 225 10.36 -0.40 31.83
CA CYS A 225 11.75 -0.74 31.98
C CYS A 225 11.81 -2.02 32.83
N GLN A 226 11.59 -3.17 32.19
CA GLN A 226 12.07 -4.41 32.75
C GLN A 226 13.59 -4.32 32.68
N LEU A 227 14.19 -3.86 33.79
CA LEU A 227 15.63 -3.90 33.98
C LEU A 227 16.05 -5.37 33.88
N SER A 228 16.41 -5.81 32.67
CA SER A 228 17.08 -7.08 32.49
C SER A 228 18.48 -6.94 33.08
N LEU A 229 18.70 -7.55 34.25
CA LEU A 229 19.98 -7.50 34.94
C LEU A 229 21.12 -8.24 34.19
N PHE A 230 20.81 -8.91 33.08
CA PHE A 230 21.70 -9.85 32.39
C PHE A 230 21.68 -9.79 30.86
N SER A 231 21.04 -8.81 30.23
CA SER A 231 21.07 -8.70 28.77
C SER A 231 21.58 -7.32 28.33
N ASP A 232 22.76 -7.33 27.76
CA ASP A 232 23.26 -6.25 26.88
C ASP A 232 22.51 -6.28 25.54
N ASP A 233 21.17 -6.42 25.56
CA ASP A 233 20.38 -6.43 24.35
C ASP A 233 20.12 -4.98 23.91
N PRO A 234 20.62 -4.55 22.73
CA PRO A 234 20.45 -3.18 22.23
C PRO A 234 19.02 -2.88 21.77
N GLU A 235 18.04 -3.78 22.00
CA GLU A 235 16.68 -3.64 21.47
C GLU A 235 15.77 -2.70 22.28
N THR A 236 16.15 -2.28 23.46
CA THR A 236 15.39 -1.28 24.23
C THR A 236 15.98 0.10 23.98
N GLN A 237 15.61 0.72 22.87
CA GLN A 237 16.06 2.08 22.59
C GLN A 237 15.41 3.07 23.55
N PRO A 238 16.18 3.97 24.16
CA PRO A 238 15.63 5.01 25.02
C PRO A 238 14.66 5.88 24.19
N ALA A 239 13.48 6.14 24.74
CA ALA A 239 12.55 7.12 24.21
C ALA A 239 13.33 8.43 23.96
N GLN A 240 13.04 9.11 22.84
CA GLN A 240 13.69 10.41 22.59
C GLN A 240 13.44 11.35 23.76
N PRO A 241 14.45 12.15 24.16
CA PRO A 241 14.24 13.19 25.14
C PRO A 241 13.06 14.07 24.73
N PRO A 242 12.14 14.42 25.65
CA PRO A 242 10.95 15.20 25.32
C PRO A 242 11.23 16.50 24.55
N GLU A 243 12.35 17.15 24.85
CA GLU A 243 12.79 18.37 24.17
C GLU A 243 13.16 18.12 22.70
N GLU A 244 13.84 17.01 22.38
CA GLU A 244 14.18 16.64 21.01
C GLU A 244 12.93 16.27 20.21
N ALA A 245 12.00 15.54 20.81
CA ALA A 245 10.73 15.18 20.18
C ALA A 245 9.90 16.44 19.87
N ALA A 246 9.82 17.40 20.81
CA ALA A 246 9.12 18.67 20.59
C ALA A 246 9.78 19.51 19.48
N ARG A 247 11.11 19.56 19.45
CA ARG A 247 11.87 20.25 18.40
C ARG A 247 11.64 19.62 17.02
N GLU A 248 11.68 18.29 16.93
CA GLU A 248 11.40 17.56 15.71
C GLU A 248 9.97 17.85 15.23
N ARG A 249 8.99 17.79 16.13
CA ARG A 249 7.60 18.09 15.82
C ARG A 249 7.40 19.51 15.27
N SER A 250 8.00 20.50 15.89
CA SER A 250 7.97 21.90 15.42
C SER A 250 8.57 22.04 14.01
N MET A 251 9.67 21.34 13.74
CA MET A 251 10.30 21.32 12.42
C MET A 251 9.38 20.66 11.37
N GLN A 252 8.76 19.52 11.69
CA GLN A 252 7.83 18.84 10.80
C GLN A 252 6.63 19.75 10.45
N GLN A 253 6.04 20.43 11.43
CA GLN A 253 4.94 21.37 11.23
C GLN A 253 5.36 22.55 10.35
N THR A 254 6.55 23.10 10.57
CA THR A 254 7.12 24.18 9.74
C THR A 254 7.30 23.73 8.29
N LEU A 255 7.83 22.51 8.07
CA LEU A 255 7.97 21.93 6.73
C LEU A 255 6.62 21.74 6.03
N LEU A 256 5.60 21.30 6.75
CA LEU A 256 4.24 21.17 6.21
C LEU A 256 3.68 22.53 5.82
N ALA A 257 3.78 23.55 6.67
CA ALA A 257 3.31 24.90 6.36
C ALA A 257 4.01 25.51 5.14
N ILE A 258 5.33 25.29 4.99
CA ILE A 258 6.07 25.75 3.81
C ILE A 258 5.59 25.00 2.55
N ARG A 259 5.40 23.68 2.62
CA ARG A 259 4.92 22.88 1.49
C ARG A 259 3.50 23.19 1.08
N GLU A 260 2.65 23.54 2.02
CA GLU A 260 1.28 24.00 1.76
C GLU A 260 1.27 25.33 1.01
N LYS A 261 2.12 26.27 1.43
CA LYS A 261 2.16 27.63 0.87
C LYS A 261 2.91 27.73 -0.46
N TYR A 262 4.00 26.98 -0.61
CA TYR A 262 4.95 27.15 -1.72
C TYR A 262 5.08 25.92 -2.62
N GLY A 263 4.36 24.82 -2.32
CA GLY A 263 4.43 23.57 -3.05
C GLY A 263 5.32 22.50 -2.38
N LYS A 264 5.10 21.25 -2.79
CA LYS A 264 5.77 20.08 -2.16
C LYS A 264 7.30 20.05 -2.37
N ASP A 265 7.80 20.70 -3.39
CA ASP A 265 9.19 20.79 -3.79
C ASP A 265 9.93 22.03 -3.24
N ALA A 266 9.23 22.90 -2.52
CA ALA A 266 9.81 24.12 -1.93
C ALA A 266 10.93 23.84 -0.93
N VAL A 267 10.88 22.68 -0.25
CA VAL A 267 11.94 22.23 0.66
C VAL A 267 12.24 20.76 0.38
N LEU A 268 13.49 20.50 0.02
CA LEU A 268 14.03 19.16 -0.23
C LEU A 268 15.07 18.80 0.83
N LYS A 269 15.08 17.53 1.24
CA LYS A 269 16.19 17.00 2.05
C LYS A 269 17.39 16.68 1.16
N ALA A 270 18.60 16.76 1.69
CA ALA A 270 19.82 16.47 0.95
C ALA A 270 19.82 15.07 0.30
N MET A 271 19.18 14.07 0.93
CA MET A 271 19.03 12.74 0.36
C MET A 271 18.26 12.75 -0.97
N SER A 272 17.31 13.66 -1.17
CA SER A 272 16.53 13.78 -2.42
C SER A 272 17.29 14.43 -3.57
N LEU A 273 18.56 14.84 -3.34
CA LEU A 273 19.48 15.37 -4.35
C LEU A 273 20.51 14.33 -4.81
N GLN A 274 20.53 13.15 -4.18
CA GLN A 274 21.45 12.07 -4.52
C GLN A 274 21.05 11.35 -5.81
N ASP A 275 22.01 10.70 -6.45
CA ASP A 275 21.75 9.87 -7.63
C ASP A 275 20.81 8.70 -7.27
N GLY A 276 19.78 8.52 -8.08
CA GLY A 276 18.72 7.52 -7.84
C GLY A 276 17.55 8.02 -6.97
N ALA A 277 17.61 9.24 -6.39
CA ALA A 277 16.48 9.82 -5.67
C ALA A 277 15.29 10.09 -6.61
N THR A 278 14.08 9.86 -6.13
CA THR A 278 12.85 9.96 -6.93
C THR A 278 11.86 11.01 -6.42
N ALA A 279 12.06 11.58 -5.24
CA ALA A 279 11.11 12.49 -4.60
C ALA A 279 10.75 13.69 -5.49
N ARG A 280 11.73 14.32 -6.15
CA ARG A 280 11.49 15.46 -7.04
C ARG A 280 10.57 15.10 -8.20
N THR A 281 10.79 13.97 -8.85
CA THR A 281 9.94 13.48 -9.94
C THR A 281 8.54 13.15 -9.46
N ARG A 282 8.42 12.56 -8.26
CA ARG A 282 7.14 12.19 -7.65
C ARG A 282 6.27 13.40 -7.29
N PHE A 283 6.84 14.51 -6.88
CA PHE A 283 6.08 15.72 -6.54
C PHE A 283 5.31 16.29 -7.74
N HIS A 284 5.76 16.00 -8.96
CA HIS A 284 5.13 16.40 -10.21
C HIS A 284 4.26 15.31 -10.87
N GLN A 285 3.98 14.22 -10.14
CA GLN A 285 3.11 13.13 -10.61
C GLN A 285 1.73 13.23 -9.98
N ILE A 286 0.70 12.96 -10.78
CA ILE A 286 -0.69 12.80 -10.32
C ILE A 286 -1.05 11.34 -10.47
N GLY A 287 -1.40 10.66 -9.35
CA GLY A 287 -1.75 9.24 -9.35
C GLY A 287 -0.66 8.30 -9.89
N GLY A 288 0.62 8.69 -9.77
CA GLY A 288 1.75 7.89 -10.28
C GLY A 288 2.10 8.12 -11.75
N HIS A 289 1.39 9.00 -12.44
CA HIS A 289 1.64 9.37 -13.82
C HIS A 289 2.11 10.83 -13.92
N ARG A 290 2.93 11.12 -14.95
CA ARG A 290 3.25 12.52 -15.28
C ARG A 290 2.00 13.19 -15.82
N ALA A 291 1.68 14.37 -15.27
CA ALA A 291 0.63 15.23 -15.79
C ALA A 291 1.04 15.80 -17.15
#